data_a9cc0a0c6272f5b515e4c88021d1ab36
#
_entry.id   a9cc0a0c6272f5b515e4c88021d1ab36
#
_cell.length_a   1.000
_cell.length_b   1.000
_cell.length_c   1.000
_cell.angle_alpha   90.00
_cell.angle_beta   90.00
_cell.angle_gamma   90.00
#
_symmetry.space_group_name_H-M   'P 1'
#
loop_
_entity.id
_entity.type
_entity.pdbx_description
1 polymer ?
#
loop_
_entity_poly.entity_id
_entity_poly.type
_entity_poly.pdbx_seq_one_letter_code
_entity_poly.pdbx_strand_id
1 'polypeptide(L)'
;MLEQEGVAYRLLEYELDPRAESYGLEAAEKLGVEPERVFKTLVVAADGAHVFAVLPVAARLDPKAVGKRAQMADPADAERITGYVKGGTSVLGGRKRLLVLLDESALGHETIVLNAGRRGLQMELAPDDLLRLTGGRTTALAAKR
;
A
#
# COMPACT_ATOMS: atom_id res chain seq x y z
N MET A 1 13.48 6.26 8.91
CA MET A 1 12.63 7.34 8.38
C MET A 1 11.51 7.76 9.32
N LEU A 2 10.64 6.83 9.71
CA LEU A 2 9.49 7.14 10.58
C LEU A 2 9.92 7.74 11.92
N GLU A 3 10.97 7.20 12.51
CA GLU A 3 11.49 7.70 13.79
C GLU A 3 12.00 9.12 13.69
N GLN A 4 12.64 9.46 12.57
CA GLN A 4 13.18 10.80 12.34
C GLN A 4 12.09 11.84 12.15
N GLU A 5 10.92 11.40 11.66
CA GLU A 5 9.77 12.28 11.43
C GLU A 5 8.87 12.41 12.66
N GLY A 6 9.19 11.72 13.74
CA GLY A 6 8.40 11.78 14.97
C GLY A 6 7.03 11.11 14.86
N VAL A 7 6.87 10.17 13.95
CA VAL A 7 5.60 9.48 13.71
C VAL A 7 5.49 8.25 14.59
N ALA A 8 4.34 8.09 15.23
CA ALA A 8 4.04 6.87 15.99
C ALA A 8 3.71 5.73 15.03
N TYR A 9 4.43 4.63 15.15
CA TYR A 9 4.20 3.47 14.30
C TYR A 9 4.54 2.18 15.04
N ARG A 10 4.04 1.06 14.50
CA ARG A 10 4.37 -0.28 14.99
C ARG A 10 4.78 -1.15 13.82
N LEU A 11 5.82 -1.96 14.02
CA LEU A 11 6.20 -3.00 13.07
C LEU A 11 5.58 -4.31 13.53
N LEU A 12 4.93 -5.01 12.60
CA LEU A 12 4.22 -6.26 12.84
C LEU A 12 4.79 -7.33 11.92
N GLU A 13 5.25 -8.44 12.49
CA GLU A 13 5.79 -9.55 11.72
C GLU A 13 4.88 -10.76 11.83
N TYR A 14 4.85 -11.57 10.77
CA TYR A 14 4.15 -12.84 10.78
C TYR A 14 4.91 -13.85 9.91
N GLU A 15 4.69 -15.13 10.20
CA GLU A 15 5.31 -16.21 9.44
C GLU A 15 4.60 -16.41 8.11
N LEU A 16 5.38 -16.43 7.01
CA LEU A 16 4.84 -16.58 5.66
C LEU A 16 4.36 -18.00 5.40
N ASP A 17 3.21 -18.11 4.74
CA ASP A 17 2.73 -19.35 4.17
C ASP A 17 2.95 -19.29 2.65
N PRO A 18 3.85 -20.12 2.08
CA PRO A 18 4.09 -20.10 0.63
C PRO A 18 2.87 -20.42 -0.23
N ARG A 19 1.83 -21.01 0.38
CA ARG A 19 0.58 -21.38 -0.32
C ARG A 19 -0.47 -20.29 -0.29
N ALA A 20 -0.24 -19.20 0.43
CA ALA A 20 -1.21 -18.12 0.53
C ALA A 20 -1.47 -17.50 -0.84
N GLU A 21 -2.74 -17.38 -1.23
CA GLU A 21 -3.14 -16.79 -2.50
C GLU A 21 -3.08 -15.27 -2.47
N SER A 22 -3.35 -14.68 -1.32
CA SER A 22 -3.33 -13.24 -1.13
C SER A 22 -2.42 -12.87 0.02
N TYR A 23 -1.39 -12.08 -0.26
CA TYR A 23 -0.42 -11.64 0.75
C TYR A 23 -1.06 -10.72 1.78
N GLY A 24 -1.98 -9.86 1.35
CA GLY A 24 -2.65 -8.95 2.25
C GLY A 24 -3.66 -9.64 3.16
N LEU A 25 -4.41 -10.59 2.64
CA LEU A 25 -5.36 -11.36 3.44
C LEU A 25 -4.63 -12.28 4.43
N GLU A 26 -3.49 -12.82 4.03
CA GLU A 26 -2.63 -13.58 4.94
C GLU A 26 -2.19 -12.72 6.12
N ALA A 27 -1.74 -11.48 5.83
CA ALA A 27 -1.32 -10.55 6.87
C ALA A 27 -2.47 -10.27 7.85
N ALA A 28 -3.68 -9.98 7.34
CA ALA A 28 -4.84 -9.70 8.16
C ALA A 28 -5.15 -10.87 9.10
N GLU A 29 -5.18 -12.07 8.56
CA GLU A 29 -5.49 -13.29 9.33
C GLU A 29 -4.44 -13.54 10.41
N LYS A 30 -3.17 -13.54 10.05
CA LYS A 30 -2.08 -13.89 10.97
C LYS A 30 -1.82 -12.83 12.03
N LEU A 31 -2.09 -11.58 11.73
CA LEU A 31 -1.95 -10.49 12.70
C LEU A 31 -3.20 -10.22 13.52
N GLY A 32 -4.32 -10.88 13.19
CA GLY A 32 -5.57 -10.68 13.90
C GLY A 32 -6.17 -9.30 13.67
N VAL A 33 -5.94 -8.71 12.49
CA VAL A 33 -6.44 -7.38 12.12
C VAL A 33 -7.57 -7.53 11.12
N GLU A 34 -8.62 -6.72 11.26
CA GLU A 34 -9.72 -6.74 10.28
C GLU A 34 -9.18 -6.43 8.88
N PRO A 35 -9.60 -7.20 7.85
CA PRO A 35 -9.10 -6.98 6.48
C PRO A 35 -9.33 -5.56 5.97
N GLU A 36 -10.37 -4.88 6.43
CA GLU A 36 -10.68 -3.50 6.04
C GLU A 36 -9.61 -2.50 6.46
N ARG A 37 -8.82 -2.84 7.49
CA ARG A 37 -7.72 -2.01 7.97
C ARG A 37 -6.38 -2.37 7.34
N VAL A 38 -6.30 -3.49 6.63
CA VAL A 38 -5.07 -3.92 5.96
C VAL A 38 -5.12 -3.43 4.53
N PHE A 39 -4.11 -2.65 4.15
CA PHE A 39 -4.03 -2.02 2.83
C PHE A 39 -2.92 -2.64 2.00
N LYS A 40 -3.15 -2.73 0.71
CA LYS A 40 -2.17 -3.18 -0.27
C LYS A 40 -1.65 -1.98 -1.04
N THR A 41 -0.40 -2.07 -1.49
CA THR A 41 0.25 -1.03 -2.28
C THR A 41 0.45 -1.56 -3.70
N LEU A 42 -0.18 -0.91 -4.66
CA LEU A 42 -0.08 -1.27 -6.06
C LEU A 42 0.66 -0.17 -6.82
N VAL A 43 1.48 -0.57 -7.78
CA VAL A 43 2.14 0.37 -8.68
C VAL A 43 1.31 0.47 -9.95
N VAL A 44 0.89 1.69 -10.28
CA VAL A 44 0.00 1.96 -11.41
C VAL A 44 0.70 2.89 -12.39
N ALA A 45 0.69 2.52 -13.66
CA ALA A 45 1.19 3.37 -14.74
C ALA A 45 0.06 4.25 -15.26
N ALA A 46 0.28 5.56 -15.28
CA ALA A 46 -0.72 6.53 -15.75
C ALA A 46 0.00 7.72 -16.42
N ASP A 47 -0.39 8.03 -17.64
CA ASP A 47 0.11 9.22 -18.36
C ASP A 47 1.64 9.38 -18.38
N GLY A 48 2.35 8.25 -18.60
CA GLY A 48 3.80 8.24 -18.67
C GLY A 48 4.51 8.26 -17.31
N ALA A 49 3.75 8.23 -16.22
CA ALA A 49 4.30 8.22 -14.87
C ALA A 49 3.81 6.98 -14.12
N HIS A 50 4.46 6.71 -12.99
CA HIS A 50 4.02 5.64 -12.09
C HIS A 50 3.61 6.26 -10.75
N VAL A 51 2.56 5.70 -10.15
CA VAL A 51 2.07 6.13 -8.84
C VAL A 51 1.83 4.91 -7.95
N PHE A 52 1.85 5.12 -6.64
CA PHE A 52 1.40 4.12 -5.68
C PHE A 52 -0.10 4.31 -5.45
N ALA A 53 -0.87 3.23 -5.57
CA ALA A 53 -2.27 3.19 -5.18
C ALA A 53 -2.39 2.29 -3.95
N VAL A 54 -2.82 2.85 -2.83
CA VAL A 54 -2.93 2.16 -1.55
C VAL A 54 -4.41 2.02 -1.18
N LEU A 55 -4.90 0.79 -1.12
CA LEU A 55 -6.32 0.52 -0.89
C LEU A 55 -6.49 -0.79 -0.10
N PRO A 56 -7.69 -1.02 0.49
CA PRO A 56 -7.91 -2.24 1.27
C PRO A 56 -7.60 -3.51 0.48
N VAL A 57 -7.02 -4.49 1.16
CA VAL A 57 -6.61 -5.76 0.50
C VAL A 57 -7.76 -6.50 -0.15
N ALA A 58 -8.97 -6.36 0.40
CA ALA A 58 -10.17 -7.02 -0.16
C ALA A 58 -10.82 -6.23 -1.29
N ALA A 59 -10.40 -4.99 -1.54
CA ALA A 59 -10.96 -4.15 -2.59
C ALA A 59 -10.22 -4.36 -3.91
N ARG A 60 -10.91 -4.05 -5.00
CA ARG A 60 -10.31 -4.02 -6.34
C ARG A 60 -10.07 -2.58 -6.75
N LEU A 61 -8.90 -2.32 -7.32
CA LEU A 61 -8.59 -1.01 -7.85
C LEU A 61 -9.44 -0.73 -9.09
N ASP A 62 -10.00 0.49 -9.15
CA ASP A 62 -10.54 1.05 -10.39
C ASP A 62 -9.42 1.87 -11.03
N PRO A 63 -8.78 1.40 -12.12
CA PRO A 63 -7.68 2.13 -12.72
C PRO A 63 -8.06 3.53 -13.17
N LYS A 64 -9.32 3.74 -13.55
CA LYS A 64 -9.81 5.05 -13.97
C LYS A 64 -9.77 6.10 -12.86
N ALA A 65 -9.78 5.65 -11.59
CA ALA A 65 -9.65 6.55 -10.44
C ALA A 65 -8.25 7.17 -10.38
N VAL A 66 -7.25 6.56 -11.02
CA VAL A 66 -5.87 7.08 -11.08
C VAL A 66 -5.70 7.98 -12.32
N GLY A 67 -6.26 7.58 -13.45
CA GLY A 67 -6.18 8.35 -14.69
C GLY A 67 -6.88 7.63 -15.83
N LYS A 68 -7.17 8.36 -16.91
CA LYS A 68 -7.95 7.83 -18.03
C LYS A 68 -7.34 6.57 -18.67
N ARG A 69 -6.03 6.50 -18.75
CA ARG A 69 -5.30 5.38 -19.37
C ARG A 69 -4.48 4.61 -18.35
N ALA A 70 -4.86 4.68 -17.09
CA ALA A 70 -4.12 3.99 -16.04
C ALA A 70 -4.29 2.49 -16.17
N GLN A 71 -3.22 1.77 -15.90
CA GLN A 71 -3.21 0.32 -15.84
C GLN A 71 -2.17 -0.14 -14.82
N MET A 72 -2.33 -1.36 -14.34
CA MET A 72 -1.32 -1.93 -13.44
C MET A 72 0.03 -1.94 -14.14
N ALA A 73 1.07 -1.53 -13.41
CA ALA A 73 2.43 -1.58 -13.95
C ALA A 73 2.83 -3.03 -14.16
N ASP A 74 3.64 -3.26 -15.18
CA ASP A 74 4.27 -4.57 -15.37
C ASP A 74 5.09 -4.90 -14.11
N PRO A 75 5.01 -6.13 -13.56
CA PRO A 75 5.75 -6.49 -12.35
C PRO A 75 7.25 -6.21 -12.42
N ALA A 76 7.88 -6.46 -13.57
CA ALA A 76 9.31 -6.19 -13.74
C ALA A 76 9.61 -4.68 -13.68
N ASP A 77 8.75 -3.85 -14.28
CA ASP A 77 8.88 -2.39 -14.22
C ASP A 77 8.65 -1.88 -12.80
N ALA A 78 7.64 -2.39 -12.11
CA ALA A 78 7.36 -2.02 -10.74
C ALA A 78 8.55 -2.32 -9.83
N GLU A 79 9.13 -3.50 -9.95
CA GLU A 79 10.31 -3.90 -9.17
C GLU A 79 11.51 -3.01 -9.49
N ARG A 80 11.74 -2.71 -10.76
CA ARG A 80 12.84 -1.85 -11.19
C ARG A 80 12.71 -0.43 -10.65
N ILE A 81 11.49 0.10 -10.66
CA ILE A 81 11.21 1.48 -10.22
C ILE A 81 11.25 1.60 -8.70
N THR A 82 10.65 0.66 -7.98
CA THR A 82 10.52 0.75 -6.52
C THR A 82 11.67 0.11 -5.77
N GLY A 83 12.30 -0.89 -6.35
CA GLY A 83 13.30 -1.70 -5.67
C GLY A 83 12.70 -2.79 -4.79
N TYR A 84 11.39 -2.95 -4.80
CA TYR A 84 10.68 -3.96 -4.00
C TYR A 84 10.09 -5.05 -4.90
N VAL A 85 10.00 -6.27 -4.36
CA VAL A 85 9.33 -7.38 -5.04
C VAL A 85 7.83 -7.35 -4.74
N LYS A 86 7.04 -7.99 -5.61
CA LYS A 86 5.59 -8.09 -5.43
C LYS A 86 5.25 -8.67 -4.04
N GLY A 87 4.31 -8.05 -3.34
CA GLY A 87 3.91 -8.45 -1.99
C GLY A 87 4.79 -7.87 -0.90
N GLY A 88 5.87 -7.17 -1.28
CA GLY A 88 6.79 -6.53 -0.34
C GLY A 88 7.04 -5.07 -0.66
N THR A 89 6.06 -4.38 -1.26
CA THR A 89 6.20 -2.99 -1.68
C THR A 89 5.78 -2.03 -0.56
N SER A 90 6.69 -1.12 -0.19
CA SER A 90 6.39 -0.04 0.75
C SER A 90 6.35 1.29 0.03
N VAL A 91 5.46 2.18 0.46
CA VAL A 91 5.40 3.56 -0.04
C VAL A 91 6.54 4.41 0.52
N LEU A 92 7.27 3.90 1.52
CA LEU A 92 8.38 4.59 2.17
C LEU A 92 9.69 3.91 1.80
N GLY A 93 10.72 4.68 1.52
CA GLY A 93 12.07 4.15 1.35
C GLY A 93 12.39 3.45 0.04
N GLY A 94 11.54 3.50 -0.98
CA GLY A 94 11.82 2.92 -2.29
C GLY A 94 12.87 3.72 -3.08
N ARG A 95 13.31 3.15 -4.21
CA ARG A 95 14.33 3.79 -5.07
C ARG A 95 13.88 5.13 -5.64
N LYS A 96 12.60 5.24 -5.97
CA LYS A 96 12.01 6.47 -6.46
C LYS A 96 10.87 6.89 -5.55
N ARG A 97 10.76 8.19 -5.36
CA ARG A 97 9.64 8.77 -4.63
C ARG A 97 8.48 8.97 -5.61
N LEU A 98 7.46 8.13 -5.50
CA LEU A 98 6.28 8.21 -6.35
C LEU A 98 5.15 8.95 -5.62
N LEU A 99 4.23 9.53 -6.38
CA LEU A 99 3.00 10.07 -5.81
C LEU A 99 2.22 8.93 -5.15
N VAL A 100 1.71 9.17 -3.95
CA VAL A 100 0.90 8.20 -3.22
C VAL A 100 -0.57 8.63 -3.26
N LEU A 101 -1.42 7.75 -3.75
CA LEU A 101 -2.87 7.89 -3.67
C LEU A 101 -3.38 6.89 -2.66
N LEU A 102 -4.06 7.38 -1.63
CA LEU A 102 -4.60 6.56 -0.56
C LEU A 102 -6.12 6.50 -0.67
N ASP A 103 -6.68 5.30 -0.65
CA ASP A 103 -8.14 5.17 -0.71
C ASP A 103 -8.79 5.90 0.48
N GLU A 104 -9.83 6.63 0.21
CA GLU A 104 -10.49 7.47 1.22
C GLU A 104 -11.04 6.69 2.41
N SER A 105 -11.29 5.37 2.25
CA SER A 105 -11.73 4.52 3.35
C SER A 105 -10.74 4.49 4.50
N ALA A 106 -9.46 4.77 4.25
CA ALA A 106 -8.43 4.79 5.28
C ALA A 106 -8.74 5.82 6.38
N LEU A 107 -9.39 6.92 6.02
CA LEU A 107 -9.70 7.99 6.97
C LEU A 107 -10.74 7.59 8.02
N GLY A 108 -11.45 6.49 7.81
CA GLY A 108 -12.40 5.94 8.78
C GLY A 108 -11.75 5.10 9.89
N HIS A 109 -10.43 4.93 9.85
CA HIS A 109 -9.69 4.13 10.83
C HIS A 109 -8.69 4.99 11.60
N GLU A 110 -8.47 4.69 12.87
CA GLU A 110 -7.42 5.35 13.64
C GLU A 110 -6.04 5.01 13.08
N THR A 111 -5.84 3.74 12.76
CA THR A 111 -4.61 3.27 12.13
C THR A 111 -4.94 2.29 11.00
N ILE A 112 -4.04 2.23 10.04
CA ILE A 112 -4.08 1.26 8.96
C ILE A 112 -2.79 0.44 8.99
N VAL A 113 -2.84 -0.76 8.38
CA VAL A 113 -1.71 -1.68 8.32
C VAL A 113 -1.35 -1.88 6.85
N LEU A 114 -0.09 -1.71 6.51
CA LEU A 114 0.38 -1.91 5.15
C LEU A 114 1.82 -2.43 5.15
N ASN A 115 2.29 -2.89 4.01
CA ASN A 115 3.61 -3.52 3.90
C ASN A 115 4.74 -2.54 4.21
N ALA A 116 5.76 -3.03 4.92
CA ALA A 116 6.91 -2.24 5.35
C ALA A 116 8.18 -2.52 4.52
N GLY A 117 8.06 -3.16 3.35
CA GLY A 117 9.17 -3.36 2.42
C GLY A 117 9.54 -4.80 2.12
N ARG A 118 8.92 -5.77 2.80
CA ARG A 118 9.07 -7.19 2.47
C ARG A 118 7.84 -7.97 2.91
N ARG A 119 7.58 -9.11 2.28
CA ARG A 119 6.51 -10.01 2.72
C ARG A 119 6.76 -10.43 4.17
N GLY A 120 5.71 -10.46 4.96
CA GLY A 120 5.80 -10.86 6.37
C GLY A 120 6.10 -9.72 7.31
N LEU A 121 6.39 -8.53 6.79
CA LEU A 121 6.63 -7.34 7.61
C LEU A 121 5.64 -6.25 7.25
N GLN A 122 4.82 -5.86 8.21
CA GLN A 122 3.82 -4.81 8.05
C GLN A 122 4.13 -3.65 9.00
N MET A 123 3.59 -2.49 8.69
CA MET A 123 3.63 -1.35 9.59
C MET A 123 2.21 -0.87 9.88
N GLU A 124 1.98 -0.42 11.10
CA GLU A 124 0.72 0.18 11.53
C GLU A 124 0.96 1.63 11.88
N LEU A 125 0.19 2.54 11.30
CA LEU A 125 0.30 3.97 11.57
C LEU A 125 -1.01 4.67 11.23
N ALA A 126 -1.15 5.92 11.71
CA ALA A 126 -2.31 6.72 11.38
C ALA A 126 -2.29 7.14 9.90
N PRO A 127 -3.44 7.12 9.21
CA PRO A 127 -3.50 7.53 7.80
C PRO A 127 -3.01 8.96 7.55
N ASP A 128 -3.31 9.88 8.46
CA ASP A 128 -2.85 11.28 8.33
C ASP A 128 -1.33 11.38 8.37
N ASP A 129 -0.68 10.56 9.19
CA ASP A 129 0.77 10.52 9.25
C ASP A 129 1.36 9.98 7.95
N LEU A 130 0.73 8.96 7.36
CA LEU A 130 1.17 8.43 6.08
C LEU A 130 1.09 9.49 4.99
N LEU A 131 -0.02 10.22 4.93
CA LEU A 131 -0.19 11.31 3.96
C LEU A 131 0.84 12.41 4.15
N ARG A 132 1.12 12.78 5.40
CA ARG A 132 2.12 13.81 5.72
C ARG A 132 3.52 13.38 5.29
N LEU A 133 3.90 12.13 5.58
CA LEU A 133 5.23 11.61 5.25
C LEU A 133 5.45 11.48 3.74
N THR A 134 4.42 11.13 3.00
CA THR A 134 4.53 10.84 1.56
C THR A 134 4.17 12.02 0.67
N GLY A 135 3.54 13.06 1.24
CA GLY A 135 2.96 14.13 0.43
C GLY A 135 1.79 13.66 -0.42
N GLY A 136 1.19 12.52 -0.04
CA GLY A 136 0.11 11.90 -0.77
C GLY A 136 -1.23 12.58 -0.59
N ARG A 137 -2.23 12.04 -1.26
CA ARG A 137 -3.60 12.52 -1.15
C ARG A 137 -4.59 11.37 -1.21
N THR A 138 -5.80 11.62 -0.73
CA THR A 138 -6.86 10.62 -0.74
C THR A 138 -7.75 10.75 -1.97
N THR A 139 -8.26 9.62 -2.42
CA THR A 139 -9.26 9.57 -3.49
C THR A 139 -10.00 8.22 -3.40
N ALA A 140 -11.12 8.10 -4.08
CA ALA A 140 -11.86 6.85 -4.14
C ALA A 140 -11.19 5.92 -5.17
N LEU A 141 -10.44 4.94 -4.69
CA LEU A 141 -9.68 4.00 -5.54
C LEU A 141 -10.42 2.70 -5.80
N ALA A 142 -11.26 2.26 -4.87
CA ALA A 142 -11.91 0.96 -4.98
C ALA A 142 -12.98 0.96 -6.07
N ALA A 143 -12.98 -0.10 -6.89
CA ALA A 143 -13.99 -0.27 -7.91
C ALA A 143 -15.36 -0.50 -7.27
N LYS A 144 -16.40 0.09 -7.86
CA LYS A 144 -17.77 -0.15 -7.46
C LYS A 144 -18.19 -1.54 -7.92
N ARG A 145 -19.02 -2.20 -7.13
CA ARG A 145 -19.57 -3.51 -7.49
C ARG A 145 -20.56 -3.39 -8.64
#